data_eed1ea64ed1c004470677cac0ef9f346
#
_entry.id   eed1ea64ed1c004470677cac0ef9f346
#
_cell.length_a   1.000
_cell.length_b   1.000
_cell.length_c   1.000
_cell.angle_alpha   90.00
_cell.angle_beta   90.00
_cell.angle_gamma   90.00
#
_symmetry.space_group_name_H-M   'P 1'
#
loop_
_entity.id
_entity.type
_entity.pdbx_description
1 polymer ?
#
loop_
_entity_poly.entity_id
_entity_poly.type
_entity_poly.pdbx_seq_one_letter_code
_entity_poly.pdbx_strand_id
1 'polypeptide(L)'
;MNFLFFIILIALLNSCSFDNKTGIWENENNPLPSKNKIYKDFKTISTSQNFFNETIVLKKNYNFDFSSPETSINWTDILYAPNNNFKNFNYNNLNKVLFKSKKISKYNVGKYKLFENDNLIISDERGNLLIFSFNENKIVRKFNFYKKKFRKIEKIINYAVENNIIYVGDNLGYLYAYNYISDKILWAKDYKIPFNSNLKIFQDKIIISNQNNDLNILKKSTGDLLKSIPTEEFFIKNQFKNNLSINNKGDVFFLNSFGSLYSINLSSMKINWFNNFNQSLDLSSSNYFMGNQVINSDKVIVISSNKDTYLINDKTGSVIKK
;
A
#
# COMPACT_ATOMS: atom_id res chain seq x y z
N MET A 1 -0.59 -56.78 25.55
CA MET A 1 0.55 -56.55 24.63
C MET A 1 0.54 -55.15 23.99
N ASN A 2 -0.62 -54.56 23.74
CA ASN A 2 -0.71 -53.27 23.07
C ASN A 2 -0.36 -52.03 23.90
N PHE A 3 -0.54 -52.08 25.22
CA PHE A 3 -0.27 -50.93 26.11
C PHE A 3 1.24 -50.67 26.31
N LEU A 4 2.02 -51.73 26.41
CA LEU A 4 3.48 -51.64 26.54
C LEU A 4 4.13 -51.09 25.28
N PHE A 5 3.61 -51.46 24.12
CA PHE A 5 4.07 -50.93 22.81
C PHE A 5 3.81 -49.42 22.67
N PHE A 6 2.67 -48.96 23.21
CA PHE A 6 2.31 -47.53 23.17
C PHE A 6 3.22 -46.70 24.09
N ILE A 7 3.60 -47.21 25.23
CA ILE A 7 4.56 -46.55 26.16
C ILE A 7 5.95 -46.47 25.54
N ILE A 8 6.40 -47.51 24.84
CA ILE A 8 7.70 -47.50 24.15
C ILE A 8 7.68 -46.51 22.97
N LEU A 9 6.57 -46.40 22.23
CA LEU A 9 6.41 -45.47 21.15
C LEU A 9 6.46 -44.00 21.64
N ILE A 10 5.81 -43.68 22.77
CA ILE A 10 5.85 -42.35 23.39
C ILE A 10 7.25 -41.99 23.88
N ALA A 11 7.99 -42.98 24.44
CA ALA A 11 9.36 -42.75 24.89
C ALA A 11 10.35 -42.45 23.77
N LEU A 12 10.10 -43.00 22.57
CA LEU A 12 10.94 -42.74 21.38
C LEU A 12 10.70 -41.35 20.78
N LEU A 13 9.54 -40.73 21.03
CA LEU A 13 9.21 -39.39 20.48
C LEU A 13 9.86 -38.24 21.27
N ASN A 14 10.39 -38.48 22.46
CA ASN A 14 10.98 -37.45 23.32
C ASN A 14 12.51 -37.28 23.15
N SER A 15 13.15 -38.01 22.24
CA SER A 15 14.61 -38.00 22.12
C SER A 15 15.20 -37.03 21.09
N CYS A 16 14.38 -36.35 20.30
CA CYS A 16 14.86 -35.40 19.30
C CYS A 16 14.12 -34.08 19.40
N SER A 17 14.83 -33.00 19.60
CA SER A 17 14.32 -31.65 19.48
C SER A 17 14.71 -31.06 18.12
N PHE A 18 13.78 -30.30 17.52
CA PHE A 18 14.00 -29.63 16.25
C PHE A 18 14.42 -28.18 16.50
N ASP A 19 15.61 -27.80 16.05
CA ASP A 19 16.05 -26.42 16.14
C ASP A 19 15.40 -25.57 15.02
N ASN A 20 14.50 -24.70 15.43
CA ASN A 20 13.77 -23.78 14.53
C ASN A 20 14.67 -22.75 13.83
N LYS A 21 15.93 -22.58 14.26
CA LYS A 21 16.86 -21.62 13.63
C LYS A 21 17.70 -22.26 12.55
N THR A 22 18.11 -23.50 12.75
CA THR A 22 18.98 -24.22 11.80
C THR A 22 18.22 -25.23 10.93
N GLY A 23 17.00 -25.61 11.33
CA GLY A 23 16.20 -26.62 10.66
C GLY A 23 16.75 -28.05 10.82
N ILE A 24 17.63 -28.29 11.79
CA ILE A 24 18.29 -29.58 12.04
C ILE A 24 17.68 -30.23 13.26
N TRP A 25 17.46 -31.54 13.21
CA TRP A 25 17.06 -32.34 14.35
C TRP A 25 18.27 -32.56 15.28
N GLU A 26 18.25 -31.98 16.47
CA GLU A 26 19.28 -32.15 17.47
C GLU A 26 18.92 -33.25 18.45
N ASN A 27 19.92 -34.06 18.81
CA ASN A 27 19.79 -35.08 19.82
C ASN A 27 20.43 -34.54 21.12
N GLU A 28 19.64 -34.33 22.17
CA GLU A 28 20.09 -33.73 23.43
C GLU A 28 21.25 -34.48 24.14
N ASN A 29 21.56 -35.69 23.69
CA ASN A 29 22.60 -36.51 24.26
C ASN A 29 23.98 -36.34 23.62
N ASN A 30 24.13 -35.51 22.61
CA ASN A 30 25.46 -35.21 22.07
C ASN A 30 26.00 -33.94 22.73
N PRO A 31 27.09 -34.01 23.51
CA PRO A 31 27.75 -32.82 24.00
C PRO A 31 28.15 -31.99 22.77
N LEU A 32 27.74 -30.71 22.73
CA LEU A 32 28.14 -29.77 21.74
C LEU A 32 29.63 -29.93 21.44
N PRO A 33 30.07 -30.25 20.21
CA PRO A 33 31.46 -30.31 19.92
C PRO A 33 32.05 -28.92 20.20
N SER A 34 32.93 -28.87 21.19
CA SER A 34 33.65 -27.70 21.56
C SER A 34 34.15 -26.99 20.32
N LYS A 35 33.71 -25.75 20.16
CA LYS A 35 34.27 -24.71 19.28
C LYS A 35 35.22 -25.21 18.20
N ASN A 36 34.70 -25.39 16.96
CA ASN A 36 35.42 -24.87 15.81
C ASN A 36 36.59 -25.66 15.26
N LYS A 37 36.35 -26.78 14.61
CA LYS A 37 37.31 -27.18 13.57
C LYS A 37 36.68 -27.33 12.17
N ILE A 38 35.40 -27.60 12.08
CA ILE A 38 34.75 -27.89 10.78
C ILE A 38 34.46 -26.63 9.97
N TYR A 39 34.33 -25.46 10.62
CA TYR A 39 33.96 -24.20 9.95
C TYR A 39 35.07 -23.15 9.89
N LYS A 40 36.33 -23.53 10.21
CA LYS A 40 37.46 -22.57 10.18
C LYS A 40 37.75 -21.97 8.80
N ASP A 41 37.38 -22.69 7.76
CA ASP A 41 37.66 -22.29 6.37
C ASP A 41 36.48 -21.59 5.69
N PHE A 42 35.33 -21.43 6.40
CA PHE A 42 34.20 -20.69 5.87
C PHE A 42 34.38 -19.20 6.12
N LYS A 43 34.62 -18.44 5.07
CA LYS A 43 34.53 -16.99 5.13
C LYS A 43 33.08 -16.58 5.30
N THR A 44 32.76 -15.86 6.36
CA THR A 44 31.44 -15.24 6.53
C THR A 44 31.20 -14.24 5.39
N ILE A 45 30.27 -14.56 4.49
CA ILE A 45 30.00 -13.75 3.29
C ILE A 45 29.18 -12.51 3.66
N SER A 46 28.41 -12.54 4.74
CA SER A 46 27.79 -11.35 5.32
C SER A 46 27.46 -11.57 6.79
N THR A 47 27.72 -10.59 7.62
CA THR A 47 27.19 -10.50 8.98
C THR A 47 26.13 -9.40 8.98
N SER A 48 24.94 -9.68 9.49
CA SER A 48 23.86 -8.72 9.63
C SER A 48 24.19 -7.48 10.50
N GLN A 49 25.37 -7.47 11.12
CA GLN A 49 25.81 -6.41 12.01
C GLN A 49 26.47 -5.20 11.32
N ASN A 50 26.77 -5.30 10.02
CA ASN A 50 27.52 -4.21 9.33
C ASN A 50 26.64 -3.29 8.46
N PHE A 51 25.32 -3.50 8.38
CA PHE A 51 24.46 -2.73 7.49
C PHE A 51 24.25 -1.27 7.86
N PHE A 52 24.60 -0.85 9.10
CA PHE A 52 24.34 0.51 9.56
C PHE A 52 25.56 1.18 10.22
N ASN A 53 26.75 0.64 10.02
CA ASN A 53 27.99 1.19 10.63
C ASN A 53 28.70 2.23 9.77
N GLU A 54 28.23 2.52 8.56
CA GLU A 54 28.80 3.58 7.74
C GLU A 54 28.16 4.91 8.11
N THR A 55 28.97 5.79 8.70
CA THR A 55 28.56 7.18 8.92
C THR A 55 28.60 7.91 7.58
N ILE A 56 27.44 8.23 7.03
CA ILE A 56 27.35 9.08 5.84
C ILE A 56 27.68 10.50 6.27
N VAL A 57 28.89 10.97 5.92
CA VAL A 57 29.29 12.37 6.15
C VAL A 57 28.64 13.21 5.06
N LEU A 58 27.69 14.06 5.45
CA LEU A 58 27.10 15.04 4.54
C LEU A 58 28.18 16.03 4.07
N LYS A 59 28.18 16.36 2.78
CA LYS A 59 29.07 17.40 2.24
C LYS A 59 28.78 18.73 2.96
N LYS A 60 29.82 19.48 3.33
CA LYS A 60 29.73 20.72 4.11
C LYS A 60 28.77 21.80 3.55
N ASN A 61 28.36 21.71 2.29
CA ASN A 61 27.51 22.68 1.59
C ASN A 61 26.16 22.10 1.16
N TYR A 62 25.57 21.22 1.96
CA TYR A 62 24.23 20.71 1.68
C TYR A 62 23.20 21.73 2.17
N ASN A 63 22.61 22.49 1.26
CA ASN A 63 21.45 23.33 1.57
C ASN A 63 20.19 22.49 1.50
N PHE A 64 19.50 22.32 2.61
CA PHE A 64 18.16 21.77 2.64
C PHE A 64 17.19 22.92 2.41
N ASP A 65 16.55 22.90 1.24
CA ASP A 65 15.45 23.81 0.95
C ASP A 65 14.12 23.14 1.31
N PHE A 66 13.45 23.68 2.30
CA PHE A 66 12.14 23.19 2.73
C PHE A 66 11.07 24.15 2.21
N SER A 67 10.04 23.59 1.56
CA SER A 67 8.86 24.37 1.21
C SER A 67 8.23 25.00 2.46
N SER A 68 7.65 26.18 2.32
CA SER A 68 6.90 26.84 3.40
C SER A 68 5.79 25.94 3.93
N PRO A 69 5.54 25.89 5.25
CA PRO A 69 4.48 25.06 5.83
C PRO A 69 3.09 25.52 5.38
N GLU A 70 2.22 24.55 5.05
CA GLU A 70 0.82 24.81 4.83
C GLU A 70 0.05 24.90 6.15
N THR A 71 -0.88 25.87 6.24
CA THR A 71 -1.66 26.12 7.46
C THR A 71 -2.98 25.33 7.51
N SER A 72 -3.49 24.89 6.36
CA SER A 72 -4.71 24.11 6.26
C SER A 72 -4.49 22.88 5.39
N ILE A 73 -4.77 21.71 5.95
CA ILE A 73 -4.51 20.44 5.29
C ILE A 73 -5.82 19.68 5.13
N ASN A 74 -6.29 19.57 3.88
CA ASN A 74 -7.28 18.57 3.51
C ASN A 74 -6.54 17.27 3.18
N TRP A 75 -7.03 16.16 3.69
CA TRP A 75 -6.50 14.83 3.43
C TRP A 75 -7.48 14.08 2.54
N THR A 76 -7.41 14.35 1.25
CA THR A 76 -8.44 13.92 0.29
C THR A 76 -8.16 12.57 -0.39
N ASP A 77 -6.97 12.03 -0.17
CA ASP A 77 -6.49 10.78 -0.73
C ASP A 77 -5.94 9.88 0.40
N ILE A 78 -6.03 8.57 0.26
CA ILE A 78 -5.55 7.62 1.29
C ILE A 78 -4.05 7.72 1.58
N LEU A 79 -3.28 8.31 0.68
CA LEU A 79 -1.86 8.62 0.81
C LEU A 79 -1.60 10.13 0.79
N TYR A 80 -2.54 10.93 1.29
CA TYR A 80 -2.51 12.37 1.46
C TYR A 80 -2.85 13.15 0.18
N ALA A 81 -2.08 13.01 -0.87
CA ALA A 81 -2.19 13.76 -2.12
C ALA A 81 -2.02 12.84 -3.34
N PRO A 82 -2.40 13.27 -4.55
CA PRO A 82 -2.23 12.46 -5.76
C PRO A 82 -0.80 11.99 -6.01
N ASN A 83 0.21 12.77 -5.63
CA ASN A 83 1.63 12.43 -5.75
C ASN A 83 2.18 11.57 -4.59
N ASN A 84 1.36 11.23 -3.61
CA ASN A 84 1.71 10.49 -2.39
C ASN A 84 2.81 11.16 -1.54
N ASN A 85 3.07 12.45 -1.77
CA ASN A 85 4.09 13.19 -1.06
C ASN A 85 3.44 14.09 0.00
N PHE A 86 3.94 14.02 1.22
CA PHE A 86 3.52 14.91 2.29
C PHE A 86 4.11 16.29 2.08
N LYS A 87 3.30 17.30 2.25
CA LYS A 87 3.77 18.68 2.33
C LYS A 87 4.16 19.01 3.76
N ASN A 88 5.02 20.01 3.93
CA ASN A 88 5.31 20.57 5.25
C ASN A 88 4.04 21.19 5.82
N PHE A 89 3.79 20.95 7.09
CA PHE A 89 2.70 21.58 7.82
C PHE A 89 3.21 22.17 9.11
N ASN A 90 2.56 23.21 9.58
CA ASN A 90 2.94 23.86 10.81
C ASN A 90 2.44 23.07 12.02
N TYR A 91 3.33 22.66 12.90
CA TYR A 91 2.98 21.97 14.13
C TYR A 91 3.31 22.86 15.35
N ASN A 92 2.28 23.29 16.06
CA ASN A 92 2.42 24.21 17.18
C ASN A 92 2.92 23.55 18.48
N ASN A 93 3.45 22.35 18.41
CA ASN A 93 4.03 21.58 19.52
C ASN A 93 3.09 21.42 20.75
N LEU A 94 1.80 21.47 20.53
CA LEU A 94 0.78 21.25 21.56
C LEU A 94 0.52 19.73 21.68
N ASN A 95 1.34 19.03 22.45
CA ASN A 95 1.17 17.60 22.73
C ASN A 95 -0.07 17.33 23.60
N LYS A 96 -1.23 17.84 23.20
CA LYS A 96 -2.46 17.72 23.97
C LYS A 96 -3.57 17.18 23.06
N VAL A 97 -4.40 16.28 23.62
CA VAL A 97 -5.58 15.78 22.92
C VAL A 97 -6.60 16.93 22.85
N LEU A 98 -6.79 17.47 21.64
CA LEU A 98 -7.77 18.55 21.42
C LEU A 98 -9.19 17.99 21.31
N PHE A 99 -9.34 16.77 20.82
CA PHE A 99 -10.64 16.16 20.58
C PHE A 99 -10.61 14.65 20.79
N LYS A 100 -11.66 14.09 21.38
CA LYS A 100 -11.89 12.66 21.55
C LYS A 100 -13.36 12.34 21.26
N SER A 101 -13.64 11.63 20.18
CA SER A 101 -14.98 11.17 19.86
C SER A 101 -15.39 9.95 20.69
N LYS A 102 -16.71 9.70 20.78
CA LYS A 102 -17.24 8.38 21.12
C LYS A 102 -16.92 7.38 20.02
N LYS A 103 -17.13 6.08 20.28
CA LYS A 103 -16.92 5.03 19.26
C LYS A 103 -17.78 5.30 18.01
N ILE A 104 -17.13 5.50 16.87
CA ILE A 104 -17.78 5.91 15.61
C ILE A 104 -18.43 4.70 14.90
N SER A 105 -17.83 3.52 14.95
CA SER A 105 -18.39 2.29 14.39
C SER A 105 -18.32 1.13 15.37
N LYS A 106 -19.30 0.22 15.29
CA LYS A 106 -19.25 -1.06 16.01
C LYS A 106 -18.37 -2.11 15.30
N TYR A 107 -18.04 -1.88 14.04
CA TYR A 107 -17.17 -2.72 13.22
C TYR A 107 -15.76 -2.16 13.16
N ASN A 108 -14.81 -2.97 12.69
CA ASN A 108 -13.43 -2.52 12.51
C ASN A 108 -13.36 -1.43 11.45
N VAL A 109 -12.77 -0.31 11.81
CA VAL A 109 -12.59 0.85 10.94
C VAL A 109 -11.38 0.60 10.04
N GLY A 110 -11.50 0.94 8.77
CA GLY A 110 -10.43 0.84 7.79
C GLY A 110 -9.19 1.65 8.19
N LYS A 111 -8.04 1.21 7.70
CA LYS A 111 -6.74 1.83 7.98
C LYS A 111 -6.70 3.31 7.59
N TYR A 112 -7.30 3.63 6.46
CA TYR A 112 -7.24 4.96 5.86
C TYR A 112 -8.40 5.83 6.32
N LYS A 113 -8.12 7.10 6.52
CA LYS A 113 -9.07 8.11 6.94
C LYS A 113 -8.83 9.35 6.08
N LEU A 114 -9.91 9.94 5.56
CA LEU A 114 -9.84 11.16 4.78
C LEU A 114 -10.41 12.33 5.58
N PHE A 115 -9.98 13.51 5.23
CA PHE A 115 -10.45 14.74 5.87
C PHE A 115 -10.70 15.80 4.79
N GLU A 116 -11.93 16.32 4.75
CA GLU A 116 -12.35 17.38 3.84
C GLU A 116 -13.37 18.27 4.52
N ASN A 117 -13.17 19.58 4.49
CA ASN A 117 -14.13 20.59 4.98
C ASN A 117 -14.68 20.27 6.38
N ASP A 118 -13.79 20.07 7.35
CA ASP A 118 -14.10 19.70 8.74
C ASP A 118 -14.89 18.38 8.93
N ASN A 119 -14.90 17.53 7.91
CA ASN A 119 -15.50 16.23 7.96
C ASN A 119 -14.43 15.13 7.89
N LEU A 120 -14.50 14.21 8.85
CA LEU A 120 -13.72 12.97 8.83
C LEU A 120 -14.52 11.90 8.08
N ILE A 121 -13.93 11.35 7.04
CA ILE A 121 -14.52 10.30 6.21
C ILE A 121 -13.79 9.00 6.48
N ILE A 122 -14.51 7.98 6.94
CA ILE A 122 -13.96 6.67 7.26
C ILE A 122 -14.82 5.55 6.67
N SER A 123 -14.19 4.42 6.41
CA SER A 123 -14.90 3.20 6.05
C SER A 123 -14.73 2.13 7.13
N ASP A 124 -15.63 1.15 7.17
CA ASP A 124 -15.48 -0.04 8.01
C ASP A 124 -15.50 -1.33 7.19
N GLU A 125 -15.15 -2.46 7.83
CA GLU A 125 -15.05 -3.78 7.20
C GLU A 125 -16.38 -4.28 6.57
N ARG A 126 -17.51 -3.65 6.91
CA ARG A 126 -18.84 -3.94 6.33
C ARG A 126 -19.14 -3.07 5.13
N GLY A 127 -18.24 -2.17 4.77
CA GLY A 127 -18.40 -1.25 3.66
C GLY A 127 -19.30 -0.05 3.96
N ASN A 128 -19.48 0.29 5.24
CA ASN A 128 -20.12 1.54 5.59
C ASN A 128 -19.13 2.68 5.36
N LEU A 129 -19.60 3.75 4.74
CA LEU A 129 -18.96 5.06 4.75
C LEU A 129 -19.59 5.88 5.87
N LEU A 130 -18.76 6.40 6.74
CA LEU A 130 -19.18 7.17 7.92
C LEU A 130 -18.55 8.55 7.80
N ILE A 131 -19.36 9.58 7.79
CA ILE A 131 -18.92 10.97 7.74
C ILE A 131 -19.19 11.58 9.11
N PHE A 132 -18.13 11.92 9.81
CA PHE A 132 -18.18 12.57 11.12
C PHE A 132 -17.83 14.03 10.97
N SER A 133 -18.73 14.92 11.36
CA SER A 133 -18.49 16.37 11.37
C SER A 133 -17.86 16.79 12.69
N PHE A 134 -16.71 17.48 12.62
CA PHE A 134 -16.09 18.06 13.80
C PHE A 134 -16.88 19.24 14.33
N ASN A 135 -17.53 20.01 13.47
CA ASN A 135 -18.35 21.15 13.85
C ASN A 135 -19.59 20.72 14.63
N GLU A 136 -20.26 19.63 14.20
CA GLU A 136 -21.46 19.12 14.85
C GLU A 136 -21.15 18.05 15.92
N ASN A 137 -19.91 17.62 16.03
CA ASN A 137 -19.44 16.57 16.94
C ASN A 137 -20.27 15.28 16.89
N LYS A 138 -20.73 14.91 15.69
CA LYS A 138 -21.53 13.70 15.47
C LYS A 138 -21.33 13.12 14.07
N ILE A 139 -21.78 11.87 13.88
CA ILE A 139 -21.90 11.28 12.55
C ILE A 139 -23.06 11.94 11.83
N VAL A 140 -22.75 12.69 10.76
CA VAL A 140 -23.75 13.40 9.94
C VAL A 140 -24.30 12.52 8.83
N ARG A 141 -23.50 11.55 8.35
CA ARG A 141 -23.93 10.59 7.33
C ARG A 141 -23.37 9.20 7.62
N LYS A 142 -24.20 8.20 7.30
CA LYS A 142 -23.81 6.79 7.29
C LYS A 142 -24.42 6.16 6.07
N PHE A 143 -23.59 5.77 5.15
CA PHE A 143 -23.97 5.20 3.87
C PHE A 143 -23.41 3.79 3.68
N ASN A 144 -24.20 2.88 3.08
CA ASN A 144 -23.74 1.55 2.69
C ASN A 144 -24.30 1.19 1.31
N PHE A 145 -23.41 1.01 0.37
CA PHE A 145 -23.73 0.69 -1.02
C PHE A 145 -24.27 -0.72 -1.21
N TYR A 146 -23.90 -1.66 -0.33
CA TYR A 146 -24.01 -3.08 -0.61
C TYR A 146 -25.37 -3.66 -0.27
N LYS A 147 -25.89 -4.49 -1.19
CA LYS A 147 -27.11 -5.28 -0.98
C LYS A 147 -26.92 -6.31 0.14
N LYS A 148 -28.04 -6.81 0.70
CA LYS A 148 -28.06 -7.79 1.82
C LYS A 148 -27.15 -9.00 1.60
N LYS A 149 -27.08 -9.55 0.35
CA LYS A 149 -26.26 -10.72 0.01
C LYS A 149 -24.75 -10.52 0.23
N PHE A 150 -24.27 -9.28 0.17
CA PHE A 150 -22.86 -8.96 0.35
C PHE A 150 -22.51 -8.52 1.78
N ARG A 151 -23.48 -8.40 2.69
CA ARG A 151 -23.24 -7.84 4.04
C ARG A 151 -22.26 -8.62 4.88
N LYS A 152 -22.13 -9.94 4.66
CA LYS A 152 -21.22 -10.81 5.43
C LYS A 152 -19.79 -10.80 4.90
N ILE A 153 -19.59 -10.43 3.65
CA ILE A 153 -18.27 -10.38 3.01
C ILE A 153 -17.52 -9.14 3.52
N GLU A 154 -16.28 -9.30 3.89
CA GLU A 154 -15.41 -8.18 4.23
C GLU A 154 -15.13 -7.31 3.00
N LYS A 155 -15.20 -5.99 3.17
CA LYS A 155 -14.94 -5.01 2.12
C LYS A 155 -13.59 -4.36 2.35
N ILE A 156 -12.75 -4.45 1.33
CA ILE A 156 -11.54 -3.67 1.22
C ILE A 156 -11.84 -2.51 0.29
N ILE A 157 -11.96 -1.33 0.87
CA ILE A 157 -12.36 -0.11 0.15
C ILE A 157 -11.15 0.78 -0.04
N ASN A 158 -10.93 1.18 -1.30
CA ASN A 158 -10.00 2.26 -1.68
C ASN A 158 -10.83 3.45 -2.12
N TYR A 159 -10.59 4.61 -1.54
CA TYR A 159 -11.43 5.78 -1.77
C TYR A 159 -10.63 7.07 -1.74
N ALA A 160 -11.15 8.07 -2.45
CA ALA A 160 -10.67 9.43 -2.44
C ALA A 160 -11.87 10.38 -2.43
N VAL A 161 -11.69 11.60 -1.97
CA VAL A 161 -12.75 12.61 -1.90
C VAL A 161 -12.32 13.87 -2.65
N GLU A 162 -13.28 14.47 -3.36
CA GLU A 162 -13.10 15.74 -4.01
C GLU A 162 -14.46 16.45 -4.14
N ASN A 163 -14.54 17.67 -3.68
CA ASN A 163 -15.73 18.52 -3.77
C ASN A 163 -17.01 17.84 -3.21
N ASN A 164 -16.89 17.28 -2.00
CA ASN A 164 -17.96 16.57 -1.29
C ASN A 164 -18.41 15.25 -1.97
N ILE A 165 -17.69 14.75 -2.94
CA ILE A 165 -17.97 13.49 -3.62
C ILE A 165 -16.90 12.48 -3.23
N ILE A 166 -17.33 11.34 -2.69
CA ILE A 166 -16.46 10.22 -2.35
C ILE A 166 -16.50 9.24 -3.52
N TYR A 167 -15.35 8.98 -4.13
CA TYR A 167 -15.17 7.97 -5.17
C TYR A 167 -14.59 6.72 -4.52
N VAL A 168 -15.22 5.58 -4.77
CA VAL A 168 -14.91 4.32 -4.07
C VAL A 168 -14.74 3.19 -5.06
N GLY A 169 -13.60 2.49 -4.97
CA GLY A 169 -13.36 1.21 -5.63
C GLY A 169 -13.13 0.11 -4.60
N ASP A 170 -13.67 -1.08 -4.81
CA ASP A 170 -13.67 -2.15 -3.83
C ASP A 170 -13.13 -3.49 -4.35
N ASN A 171 -12.94 -4.43 -3.42
CA ASN A 171 -12.51 -5.79 -3.69
C ASN A 171 -13.59 -6.71 -4.29
N LEU A 172 -14.78 -6.20 -4.61
CA LEU A 172 -15.82 -6.90 -5.33
C LEU A 172 -15.92 -6.46 -6.79
N GLY A 173 -15.15 -5.44 -7.19
CA GLY A 173 -15.15 -4.87 -8.54
C GLY A 173 -16.17 -3.76 -8.75
N TYR A 174 -16.79 -3.25 -7.67
CA TYR A 174 -17.64 -2.07 -7.77
C TYR A 174 -16.84 -0.80 -7.71
N LEU A 175 -17.21 0.15 -8.55
CA LEU A 175 -16.77 1.54 -8.51
C LEU A 175 -18.00 2.45 -8.46
N TYR A 176 -18.05 3.39 -7.51
CA TYR A 176 -19.17 4.31 -7.37
C TYR A 176 -18.75 5.68 -6.87
N ALA A 177 -19.56 6.67 -7.16
CA ALA A 177 -19.44 8.04 -6.64
C ALA A 177 -20.65 8.37 -5.76
N TYR A 178 -20.36 8.83 -4.56
CA TYR A 178 -21.36 9.20 -3.56
C TYR A 178 -21.15 10.64 -3.09
N ASN A 179 -22.16 11.48 -3.27
CA ASN A 179 -22.16 12.83 -2.72
C ASN A 179 -22.72 12.81 -1.29
N TYR A 180 -21.86 13.07 -0.31
CA TYR A 180 -22.23 12.95 1.10
C TYR A 180 -23.03 14.14 1.65
N ILE A 181 -23.07 15.28 0.95
CA ILE A 181 -23.91 16.41 1.31
C ILE A 181 -25.36 16.14 0.87
N SER A 182 -25.56 15.81 -0.40
CA SER A 182 -26.90 15.52 -0.95
C SER A 182 -27.42 14.12 -0.62
N ASP A 183 -26.58 13.25 -0.02
CA ASP A 183 -26.88 11.86 0.33
C ASP A 183 -27.32 11.02 -0.88
N LYS A 184 -26.64 11.20 -2.03
CA LYS A 184 -27.01 10.54 -3.28
C LYS A 184 -25.84 9.84 -3.93
N ILE A 185 -26.10 8.64 -4.47
CA ILE A 185 -25.20 8.01 -5.42
C ILE A 185 -25.33 8.75 -6.74
N LEU A 186 -24.24 9.26 -7.27
CA LEU A 186 -24.20 9.93 -8.57
C LEU A 186 -24.18 8.91 -9.71
N TRP A 187 -23.33 7.89 -9.54
CA TRP A 187 -23.25 6.74 -10.46
C TRP A 187 -22.62 5.56 -9.74
N ALA A 188 -22.83 4.35 -10.29
CA ALA A 188 -22.22 3.10 -9.83
C ALA A 188 -22.00 2.16 -11.00
N LYS A 189 -20.85 1.50 -11.06
CA LYS A 189 -20.44 0.56 -12.09
C LYS A 189 -19.97 -0.76 -11.47
N ASP A 190 -20.18 -1.86 -12.17
CA ASP A 190 -19.70 -3.19 -11.80
C ASP A 190 -18.72 -3.68 -12.87
N TYR A 191 -17.43 -3.65 -12.54
CA TYR A 191 -16.34 -4.04 -13.42
C TYR A 191 -16.01 -5.53 -13.35
N LYS A 192 -16.65 -6.28 -12.45
CA LYS A 192 -16.48 -7.72 -12.25
C LYS A 192 -15.11 -8.17 -11.76
N ILE A 193 -14.10 -7.33 -11.89
CA ILE A 193 -12.72 -7.61 -11.48
C ILE A 193 -12.42 -6.76 -10.24
N PRO A 194 -12.00 -7.37 -9.11
CA PRO A 194 -11.64 -6.65 -7.90
C PRO A 194 -10.62 -5.56 -8.15
N PHE A 195 -10.83 -4.38 -7.58
CA PHE A 195 -9.83 -3.33 -7.56
C PHE A 195 -8.81 -3.59 -6.46
N ASN A 196 -7.53 -3.41 -6.81
CA ASN A 196 -6.41 -3.74 -5.93
C ASN A 196 -5.32 -2.65 -5.92
N SER A 197 -5.71 -1.39 -5.93
CA SER A 197 -4.79 -0.26 -5.79
C SER A 197 -5.43 0.88 -5.00
N ASN A 198 -4.63 1.87 -4.61
CA ASN A 198 -5.16 3.18 -4.26
C ASN A 198 -5.88 3.79 -5.47
N LEU A 199 -6.92 4.58 -5.21
CA LEU A 199 -7.66 5.34 -6.20
C LEU A 199 -7.09 6.75 -6.27
N LYS A 200 -6.89 7.27 -7.47
CA LYS A 200 -6.43 8.63 -7.72
C LYS A 200 -7.44 9.43 -8.53
N ILE A 201 -7.54 10.71 -8.23
CA ILE A 201 -8.36 11.65 -8.97
C ILE A 201 -7.42 12.68 -9.59
N PHE A 202 -7.62 12.94 -10.89
CA PHE A 202 -6.90 14.00 -11.59
C PHE A 202 -7.80 14.61 -12.66
N GLN A 203 -8.14 15.90 -12.48
CA GLN A 203 -9.05 16.64 -13.35
C GLN A 203 -10.41 15.91 -13.51
N ASP A 204 -10.74 15.49 -14.72
CA ASP A 204 -11.97 14.79 -15.09
C ASP A 204 -11.85 13.25 -15.06
N LYS A 205 -10.75 12.72 -14.53
CA LYS A 205 -10.41 11.30 -14.57
C LYS A 205 -10.27 10.68 -13.18
N ILE A 206 -10.64 9.41 -13.12
CA ILE A 206 -10.32 8.50 -12.00
C ILE A 206 -9.33 7.48 -12.52
N ILE A 207 -8.32 7.19 -11.74
CA ILE A 207 -7.28 6.22 -12.05
C ILE A 207 -7.24 5.18 -10.94
N ILE A 208 -7.38 3.91 -11.31
CA ILE A 208 -7.39 2.78 -10.38
C ILE A 208 -6.93 1.51 -11.10
N SER A 209 -6.22 0.63 -10.41
CA SER A 209 -5.80 -0.66 -10.96
C SER A 209 -6.62 -1.81 -10.36
N ASN A 210 -6.84 -2.84 -11.17
CA ASN A 210 -7.53 -4.04 -10.76
C ASN A 210 -6.56 -5.17 -10.34
N GLN A 211 -7.10 -6.30 -9.94
CA GLN A 211 -6.36 -7.48 -9.48
C GLN A 211 -5.54 -8.16 -10.62
N ASN A 212 -5.86 -7.89 -11.88
CA ASN A 212 -5.13 -8.40 -13.03
C ASN A 212 -3.95 -7.49 -13.43
N ASN A 213 -3.65 -6.46 -12.62
CA ASN A 213 -2.64 -5.43 -12.91
C ASN A 213 -2.99 -4.53 -14.10
N ASP A 214 -4.26 -4.49 -14.54
CA ASP A 214 -4.66 -3.50 -15.52
C ASP A 214 -4.82 -2.12 -14.87
N LEU A 215 -4.27 -1.10 -15.48
CA LEU A 215 -4.52 0.28 -15.09
C LEU A 215 -5.75 0.81 -15.82
N ASN A 216 -6.79 1.15 -15.10
CA ASN A 216 -8.02 1.69 -15.64
C ASN A 216 -8.07 3.22 -15.46
N ILE A 217 -8.29 3.91 -16.55
CA ILE A 217 -8.54 5.35 -16.62
C ILE A 217 -10.01 5.53 -16.94
N LEU A 218 -10.75 6.23 -16.07
CA LEU A 218 -12.19 6.34 -16.14
C LEU A 218 -12.63 7.80 -16.13
N LYS A 219 -13.79 8.07 -16.71
CA LYS A 219 -14.42 9.39 -16.68
C LYS A 219 -15.01 9.64 -15.29
N LYS A 220 -14.57 10.68 -14.61
CA LYS A 220 -14.98 11.00 -13.24
C LYS A 220 -16.48 11.24 -13.09
N SER A 221 -17.12 11.85 -14.10
CA SER A 221 -18.54 12.22 -14.03
C SER A 221 -19.51 11.05 -14.18
N THR A 222 -19.10 9.96 -14.84
CA THR A 222 -19.99 8.82 -15.17
C THR A 222 -19.46 7.47 -14.72
N GLY A 223 -18.18 7.38 -14.38
CA GLY A 223 -17.51 6.13 -14.09
C GLY A 223 -17.25 5.26 -15.34
N ASP A 224 -17.44 5.77 -16.55
CA ASP A 224 -17.19 4.97 -17.76
C ASP A 224 -15.70 4.79 -18.02
N LEU A 225 -15.33 3.60 -18.50
CA LEU A 225 -13.96 3.28 -18.85
C LEU A 225 -13.54 4.04 -20.10
N LEU A 226 -12.55 4.90 -19.98
CA LEU A 226 -11.93 5.60 -21.11
C LEU A 226 -10.83 4.76 -21.75
N LYS A 227 -10.00 4.15 -20.90
CA LYS A 227 -8.88 3.32 -21.32
C LYS A 227 -8.54 2.30 -20.25
N SER A 228 -8.27 1.07 -20.66
CA SER A 228 -7.57 0.08 -19.87
C SER A 228 -6.19 -0.15 -20.47
N ILE A 229 -5.17 -0.10 -19.64
CA ILE A 229 -3.78 -0.35 -20.02
C ILE A 229 -3.37 -1.65 -19.32
N PRO A 230 -3.33 -2.77 -20.06
CA PRO A 230 -2.87 -4.03 -19.50
C PRO A 230 -1.36 -3.96 -19.20
N THR A 231 -0.96 -4.58 -18.13
CA THR A 231 0.44 -4.82 -17.80
C THR A 231 0.69 -6.32 -17.69
N GLU A 232 1.80 -6.72 -17.08
CA GLU A 232 2.09 -8.16 -16.96
C GLU A 232 1.00 -8.87 -16.16
N GLU A 233 0.39 -9.88 -16.78
CA GLU A 233 -0.51 -10.82 -16.10
C GLU A 233 0.30 -11.92 -15.41
N PHE A 234 -0.17 -12.30 -14.23
CA PHE A 234 0.42 -13.40 -13.50
C PHE A 234 -0.63 -14.46 -13.16
N PHE A 235 -0.23 -15.72 -13.27
CA PHE A 235 -1.11 -16.86 -12.99
C PHE A 235 -1.53 -16.93 -11.52
N ILE A 236 -0.70 -16.44 -10.61
CA ILE A 236 -1.00 -16.38 -9.17
C ILE A 236 -1.50 -14.99 -8.86
N LYS A 237 -2.80 -14.84 -8.63
CA LYS A 237 -3.38 -13.58 -8.19
C LYS A 237 -2.76 -13.16 -6.87
N ASN A 238 -1.97 -12.10 -6.94
CA ASN A 238 -1.21 -11.61 -5.81
C ASN A 238 -2.13 -10.87 -4.84
N GLN A 239 -1.92 -11.08 -3.53
CA GLN A 239 -2.58 -10.31 -2.47
C GLN A 239 -1.98 -8.91 -2.30
N PHE A 240 -0.82 -8.65 -2.91
CA PHE A 240 -0.13 -7.37 -2.81
C PHE A 240 -0.84 -6.31 -3.63
N LYS A 241 -0.92 -5.11 -3.05
CA LYS A 241 -1.57 -3.98 -3.71
C LYS A 241 -0.65 -3.34 -4.74
N ASN A 242 -1.24 -2.97 -5.86
CA ASN A 242 -0.63 -2.04 -6.80
C ASN A 242 -0.63 -0.63 -6.22
N ASN A 243 0.31 0.19 -6.62
CA ASN A 243 0.40 1.58 -6.15
C ASN A 243 0.47 2.57 -7.30
N LEU A 244 -0.21 3.70 -7.08
CA LEU A 244 -0.34 4.78 -8.03
C LEU A 244 0.10 6.09 -7.40
N SER A 245 0.83 6.91 -8.15
CA SER A 245 0.99 8.34 -7.87
C SER A 245 0.84 9.14 -9.15
N ILE A 246 0.51 10.42 -9.04
CA ILE A 246 0.29 11.30 -10.19
C ILE A 246 1.03 12.60 -9.92
N ASN A 247 1.80 13.08 -10.92
CA ASN A 247 2.43 14.39 -10.84
C ASN A 247 1.48 15.51 -11.29
N ASN A 248 1.88 16.74 -11.07
CA ASN A 248 1.08 17.93 -11.46
C ASN A 248 0.87 18.08 -12.97
N LYS A 249 1.61 17.34 -13.80
CA LYS A 249 1.49 17.36 -15.27
C LYS A 249 0.52 16.31 -15.81
N GLY A 250 0.03 15.41 -14.92
CA GLY A 250 -0.85 14.33 -15.32
C GLY A 250 -0.11 13.08 -15.80
N ASP A 251 1.15 12.90 -15.41
CA ASP A 251 1.80 11.60 -15.59
C ASP A 251 1.51 10.73 -14.39
N VAL A 252 0.98 9.54 -14.64
CA VAL A 252 0.71 8.50 -13.65
C VAL A 252 1.93 7.59 -13.54
N PHE A 253 2.38 7.37 -12.33
CA PHE A 253 3.40 6.37 -12.01
C PHE A 253 2.72 5.18 -11.36
N PHE A 254 2.69 4.09 -12.10
CA PHE A 254 2.02 2.84 -11.73
C PHE A 254 3.05 1.76 -11.42
N LEU A 255 3.18 1.41 -10.16
CA LEU A 255 3.98 0.28 -9.69
C LEU A 255 3.05 -0.92 -9.48
N ASN A 256 3.20 -1.93 -10.31
CA ASN A 256 2.46 -3.17 -10.14
C ASN A 256 3.10 -4.07 -9.08
N SER A 257 2.37 -5.09 -8.65
CA SER A 257 2.82 -6.03 -7.62
C SER A 257 4.04 -6.87 -8.01
N PHE A 258 4.42 -6.84 -9.30
CA PHE A 258 5.61 -7.50 -9.85
C PHE A 258 6.89 -6.70 -9.69
N GLY A 259 6.79 -5.39 -9.44
CA GLY A 259 7.92 -4.50 -9.44
C GLY A 259 8.20 -3.85 -10.80
N SER A 260 7.22 -3.87 -11.70
CA SER A 260 7.25 -3.06 -12.91
C SER A 260 6.64 -1.70 -12.65
N LEU A 261 7.40 -0.65 -12.93
CA LEU A 261 7.00 0.74 -12.83
C LEU A 261 6.75 1.32 -14.22
N TYR A 262 5.54 1.82 -14.43
CA TYR A 262 5.11 2.45 -15.67
C TYR A 262 4.92 3.95 -15.44
N SER A 263 5.31 4.74 -16.42
CA SER A 263 4.89 6.14 -16.55
C SER A 263 3.90 6.26 -17.68
N ILE A 264 2.70 6.77 -17.38
CA ILE A 264 1.59 6.88 -18.33
C ILE A 264 1.12 8.33 -18.35
N ASN A 265 1.05 8.92 -19.52
CA ASN A 265 0.52 10.27 -19.69
C ASN A 265 -1.01 10.24 -19.82
N LEU A 266 -1.73 10.96 -18.95
CA LEU A 266 -3.20 10.97 -18.92
C LEU A 266 -3.84 11.71 -20.08
N SER A 267 -3.16 12.63 -20.72
CA SER A 267 -3.71 13.36 -21.86
C SER A 267 -3.70 12.52 -23.14
N SER A 268 -2.59 11.83 -23.40
CA SER A 268 -2.46 10.94 -24.55
C SER A 268 -2.93 9.50 -24.28
N MET A 269 -3.08 9.13 -22.99
CA MET A 269 -3.36 7.77 -22.52
C MET A 269 -2.36 6.73 -23.06
N LYS A 270 -1.09 7.13 -23.18
CA LYS A 270 0.00 6.29 -23.66
C LYS A 270 1.08 6.11 -22.59
N ILE A 271 1.78 5.00 -22.66
CA ILE A 271 2.96 4.74 -21.83
C ILE A 271 4.10 5.62 -22.35
N ASN A 272 4.69 6.43 -21.46
CA ASN A 272 5.90 7.20 -21.75
C ASN A 272 7.14 6.31 -21.67
N TRP A 273 7.25 5.52 -20.60
CA TRP A 273 8.31 4.58 -20.35
C TRP A 273 7.86 3.53 -19.32
N PHE A 274 8.56 2.41 -19.29
CA PHE A 274 8.43 1.43 -18.21
C PHE A 274 9.80 0.89 -17.81
N ASN A 275 9.90 0.42 -16.57
CA ASN A 275 11.10 -0.20 -16.03
C ASN A 275 10.71 -1.36 -15.10
N ASN A 276 11.31 -2.51 -15.28
CA ASN A 276 11.09 -3.68 -14.44
C ASN A 276 12.25 -3.82 -13.44
N PHE A 277 11.94 -3.69 -12.16
CA PHE A 277 12.91 -3.80 -11.06
C PHE A 277 13.04 -5.24 -10.53
N ASN A 278 12.18 -6.14 -10.98
CA ASN A 278 12.22 -7.54 -10.60
C ASN A 278 12.76 -8.39 -11.77
N GLN A 279 14.07 -8.41 -11.93
CA GLN A 279 14.73 -9.09 -13.04
C GLN A 279 14.92 -10.59 -12.81
N SER A 280 14.63 -11.12 -11.64
CA SER A 280 14.84 -12.53 -11.30
C SER A 280 13.53 -13.30 -11.28
N LEU A 281 13.48 -14.42 -12.01
CA LEU A 281 12.42 -15.42 -11.92
C LEU A 281 12.54 -16.27 -10.64
N ASP A 282 13.66 -16.19 -9.94
CA ASP A 282 13.87 -16.88 -8.69
C ASP A 282 13.18 -16.15 -7.54
N LEU A 283 12.11 -16.75 -7.02
CA LEU A 283 11.32 -16.22 -5.91
C LEU A 283 12.13 -15.98 -4.63
N SER A 284 13.23 -16.71 -4.44
CA SER A 284 14.09 -16.57 -3.26
C SER A 284 14.98 -15.33 -3.29
N SER A 285 15.31 -14.84 -4.46
CA SER A 285 16.19 -13.68 -4.67
C SER A 285 15.46 -12.42 -5.13
N SER A 286 14.15 -12.51 -5.41
CA SER A 286 13.38 -11.40 -5.99
C SER A 286 13.19 -10.23 -5.02
N ASN A 287 13.27 -9.02 -5.56
CA ASN A 287 12.86 -7.81 -4.87
C ASN A 287 11.33 -7.73 -4.87
N TYR A 288 10.71 -7.82 -3.69
CA TYR A 288 9.26 -7.67 -3.58
C TYR A 288 8.89 -6.21 -3.32
N PHE A 289 8.02 -5.69 -4.19
CA PHE A 289 7.42 -4.36 -4.00
C PHE A 289 6.04 -4.49 -3.34
N MET A 290 5.95 -5.16 -2.25
CA MET A 290 4.76 -5.58 -1.47
C MET A 290 3.73 -4.48 -1.17
N GLY A 291 3.22 -3.79 -2.19
CA GLY A 291 2.30 -2.68 -2.02
C GLY A 291 2.97 -1.44 -1.43
N ASN A 292 4.28 -1.31 -1.59
CA ASN A 292 5.03 -0.13 -1.20
C ASN A 292 4.60 1.09 -1.99
N GLN A 293 4.66 2.25 -1.35
CA GLN A 293 4.22 3.49 -1.97
C GLN A 293 5.15 3.92 -3.10
N VAL A 294 4.54 4.48 -4.14
CA VAL A 294 5.24 5.26 -5.15
C VAL A 294 5.09 6.72 -4.76
N ILE A 295 6.17 7.38 -4.40
CA ILE A 295 6.17 8.79 -4.03
C ILE A 295 6.77 9.58 -5.19
N ASN A 296 6.07 10.61 -5.63
CA ASN A 296 6.59 11.54 -6.63
C ASN A 296 6.86 12.91 -5.99
N SER A 297 8.06 13.42 -6.19
CA SER A 297 8.48 14.75 -5.76
C SER A 297 9.18 15.44 -6.91
N ASP A 298 8.53 16.44 -7.50
CA ASP A 298 8.98 17.26 -8.62
C ASP A 298 9.56 16.48 -9.81
N LYS A 299 10.80 16.06 -9.77
CA LYS A 299 11.50 15.39 -10.87
C LYS A 299 11.95 13.97 -10.52
N VAL A 300 11.60 13.51 -9.32
CA VAL A 300 12.09 12.25 -8.78
C VAL A 300 10.94 11.40 -8.30
N ILE A 301 10.99 10.12 -8.65
CA ILE A 301 10.11 9.08 -8.11
C ILE A 301 10.92 8.28 -7.11
N VAL A 302 10.32 8.02 -5.97
CA VAL A 302 10.87 7.14 -4.93
C VAL A 302 10.01 5.89 -4.84
N ILE A 303 10.63 4.74 -4.99
CA ILE A 303 10.02 3.44 -4.71
C ILE A 303 10.94 2.64 -3.79
N SER A 304 10.36 1.78 -2.96
CA SER A 304 11.15 0.90 -2.11
C SER A 304 10.67 -0.54 -2.22
N SER A 305 11.62 -1.45 -2.22
CA SER A 305 11.39 -2.88 -2.09
C SER A 305 11.67 -3.33 -0.64
N ASN A 306 11.64 -4.63 -0.42
CA ASN A 306 12.06 -5.23 0.85
C ASN A 306 13.57 -5.09 1.11
N LYS A 307 14.39 -4.78 0.10
CA LYS A 307 15.86 -4.70 0.18
C LYS A 307 16.39 -3.29 -0.07
N ASP A 308 15.83 -2.60 -1.05
CA ASP A 308 16.42 -1.41 -1.65
C ASP A 308 15.40 -0.27 -1.77
N THR A 309 15.91 0.96 -1.79
CA THR A 309 15.14 2.16 -2.16
C THR A 309 15.75 2.76 -3.42
N TYR A 310 14.90 3.02 -4.41
CA TYR A 310 15.30 3.54 -5.71
C TYR A 310 14.84 4.98 -5.87
N LEU A 311 15.77 5.84 -6.28
CA LEU A 311 15.49 7.19 -6.77
C LEU A 311 15.52 7.14 -8.29
N ILE A 312 14.42 7.53 -8.93
CA ILE A 312 14.19 7.36 -10.37
C ILE A 312 13.85 8.71 -10.99
N ASN A 313 14.41 9.00 -12.14
CA ASN A 313 14.05 10.18 -12.90
C ASN A 313 12.63 10.03 -13.47
N ASP A 314 11.74 10.99 -13.20
CA ASP A 314 10.32 10.94 -13.58
C ASP A 314 10.10 10.96 -15.11
N LYS A 315 11.00 11.59 -15.88
CA LYS A 315 10.89 11.71 -17.33
C LYS A 315 11.42 10.51 -18.09
N THR A 316 12.51 9.93 -17.62
CA THR A 316 13.24 8.89 -18.37
C THR A 316 13.07 7.49 -17.79
N GLY A 317 12.62 7.37 -16.53
CA GLY A 317 12.57 6.10 -15.81
C GLY A 317 13.95 5.58 -15.37
N SER A 318 15.03 6.31 -15.65
CA SER A 318 16.38 5.88 -15.28
C SER A 318 16.60 5.98 -13.77
N VAL A 319 17.28 4.98 -13.20
CA VAL A 319 17.66 4.97 -11.79
C VAL A 319 18.77 5.98 -11.58
N ILE A 320 18.53 6.96 -10.71
CA ILE A 320 19.51 7.99 -10.32
C ILE A 320 20.39 7.44 -9.19
N LYS A 321 19.77 6.75 -8.24
CA LYS A 321 20.44 6.18 -7.07
C LYS A 321 19.66 4.96 -6.57
N LYS A 322 20.40 3.98 -6.09
CA LYS A 322 19.92 2.81 -5.38
C LYS A 322 20.47 2.82 -3.95
#